data_7195985d1e923c820070d77e58ece3d1
#
_entry.id   7195985d1e923c820070d77e58ece3d1
#
_cell.length_a   1.000
_cell.length_b   1.000
_cell.length_c   1.000
_cell.angle_alpha   90.00
_cell.angle_beta   90.00
_cell.angle_gamma   90.00
#
_symmetry.space_group_name_H-M   'P 1'
#
loop_
_entity.id
_entity.type
_entity.pdbx_description
1 polymer ?
#
loop_
_entity_poly.entity_id
_entity_poly.type
_entity_poly.pdbx_seq_one_letter_code
_entity_poly.pdbx_strand_id
1 'polypeptide(L)'
;MSTVPTIVLGGTGYVAGELLRLIGAHPQLELAGIMSDGSPGELVATAFPHLASAYAGVSFQSQAQIEALLQREPQPALLAAAPHGVSAALIDHLLSIAEQAGHAPRVIDISADFRFASASAYEAVYQHPHGAPAR
;
A
#
# COMPACT_ATOMS: atom_id res chain seq x y z
N MET A 1 7.66 -19.93 -12.22
CA MET A 1 6.43 -19.08 -12.10
C MET A 1 6.82 -17.65 -11.81
N SER A 2 6.21 -16.73 -12.50
CA SER A 2 6.43 -15.32 -12.22
C SER A 2 5.75 -14.91 -10.91
N THR A 3 6.39 -14.05 -10.15
CA THR A 3 5.83 -13.48 -8.94
C THR A 3 5.15 -12.15 -9.25
N VAL A 4 4.23 -11.73 -8.39
CA VAL A 4 3.57 -10.43 -8.47
C VAL A 4 4.30 -9.46 -7.56
N PRO A 5 4.88 -8.37 -8.09
CA PRO A 5 5.48 -7.32 -7.26
C PRO A 5 4.38 -6.73 -6.37
N THR A 6 4.62 -6.71 -5.07
CA THR A 6 3.62 -6.30 -4.09
C THR A 6 4.14 -5.12 -3.28
N ILE A 7 3.32 -4.08 -3.16
CA ILE A 7 3.65 -2.86 -2.43
C ILE A 7 2.67 -2.72 -1.27
N VAL A 8 3.20 -2.54 -0.06
CA VAL A 8 2.39 -2.31 1.13
C VAL A 8 2.40 -0.82 1.47
N LEU A 9 1.23 -0.25 1.68
CA LEU A 9 1.04 1.14 2.09
C LEU A 9 0.63 1.19 3.56
N GLY A 10 1.19 2.12 4.33
CA GLY A 10 0.93 2.21 5.76
C GLY A 10 1.76 1.23 6.59
N GLY A 11 3.04 1.16 6.33
CA GLY A 11 3.96 0.08 6.65
C GLY A 11 4.28 -0.24 8.11
N THR A 12 3.86 0.55 9.10
CA THR A 12 4.28 0.35 10.50
C THR A 12 3.18 -0.18 11.44
N GLY A 13 1.95 -0.34 10.97
CA GLY A 13 0.84 -0.83 11.79
C GLY A 13 0.80 -2.36 11.92
N TYR A 14 -0.07 -2.87 12.80
CA TYR A 14 -0.26 -4.32 12.98
C TYR A 14 -0.69 -5.02 11.69
N VAL A 15 -1.58 -4.41 10.93
CA VAL A 15 -2.06 -4.98 9.67
C VAL A 15 -0.91 -5.10 8.68
N ALA A 16 -0.06 -4.07 8.58
CA ALA A 16 1.11 -4.11 7.71
C ALA A 16 2.07 -5.23 8.12
N GLY A 17 2.33 -5.41 9.40
CA GLY A 17 3.15 -6.50 9.90
C GLY A 17 2.62 -7.88 9.51
N GLU A 18 1.31 -8.08 9.61
CA GLU A 18 0.67 -9.32 9.21
C GLU A 18 0.71 -9.54 7.70
N LEU A 19 0.50 -8.48 6.91
CA LEU A 19 0.66 -8.55 5.46
C LEU A 19 2.08 -8.93 5.06
N LEU A 20 3.09 -8.36 5.71
CA LEU A 20 4.49 -8.70 5.44
C LEU A 20 4.77 -10.17 5.75
N ARG A 21 4.24 -10.68 6.84
CA ARG A 21 4.37 -12.10 7.21
C ARG A 21 3.78 -13.00 6.13
N LEU A 22 2.58 -12.67 5.67
CA LEU A 22 1.87 -13.44 4.65
C LEU A 22 2.59 -13.37 3.29
N ILE A 23 3.05 -12.19 2.88
CA ILE A 23 3.79 -12.01 1.63
C ILE A 23 5.08 -12.84 1.65
N GLY A 24 5.81 -12.81 2.75
CA GLY A 24 7.07 -13.55 2.88
C GLY A 24 6.92 -15.06 2.73
N ALA A 25 5.75 -15.59 3.08
CA ALA A 25 5.44 -17.02 2.96
C ALA A 25 4.68 -17.37 1.67
N HIS A 26 4.27 -16.37 0.88
CA HIS A 26 3.43 -16.62 -0.29
C HIS A 26 4.30 -16.93 -1.52
N PRO A 27 4.04 -18.06 -2.22
CA PRO A 27 4.90 -18.47 -3.35
C PRO A 27 4.79 -17.59 -4.58
N GLN A 28 3.74 -16.78 -4.70
CA GLN A 28 3.48 -15.95 -5.88
C GLN A 28 3.55 -14.45 -5.63
N LEU A 29 3.82 -14.02 -4.40
CA LEU A 29 3.97 -12.61 -4.07
C LEU A 29 5.41 -12.30 -3.69
N GLU A 30 5.91 -11.17 -4.15
CA GLU A 30 7.24 -10.68 -3.83
C GLU A 30 7.14 -9.24 -3.35
N LEU A 31 7.70 -8.94 -2.20
CA LEU A 31 7.68 -7.57 -1.69
C LEU A 31 8.57 -6.68 -2.56
N ALA A 32 7.95 -5.75 -3.27
CA ALA A 32 8.64 -4.76 -4.10
C ALA A 32 8.88 -3.45 -3.35
N GLY A 33 7.99 -3.11 -2.41
CA GLY A 33 8.14 -1.90 -1.64
C GLY A 33 7.20 -1.87 -0.45
N ILE A 34 7.57 -1.06 0.53
CA ILE A 34 6.73 -0.81 1.70
C ILE A 34 6.86 0.66 2.08
N MET A 35 5.74 1.37 2.08
CA MET A 35 5.69 2.79 2.32
C MET A 35 5.44 3.10 3.78
N SER A 36 6.25 3.99 4.35
CA SER A 36 6.00 4.59 5.66
C SER A 36 6.34 6.07 5.61
N ASP A 37 5.37 6.93 5.89
CA ASP A 37 5.60 8.37 5.93
C ASP A 37 6.36 8.80 7.19
N GLY A 38 6.21 8.05 8.27
CA GLY A 38 6.86 8.39 9.54
C GLY A 38 8.29 7.93 9.67
N SER A 39 8.70 6.92 8.90
CA SER A 39 9.99 6.25 9.09
C SER A 39 10.69 5.86 7.79
N PRO A 40 10.72 6.73 6.75
CA PRO A 40 11.44 6.37 5.52
C PRO A 40 12.92 6.13 5.80
N GLY A 41 13.46 5.08 5.22
CA GLY A 41 14.86 4.68 5.41
C GLY A 41 15.12 3.80 6.63
N GLU A 42 14.18 3.68 7.57
CA GLU A 42 14.30 2.77 8.70
C GLU A 42 14.15 1.33 8.25
N LEU A 43 14.85 0.41 8.92
CA LEU A 43 14.75 -1.01 8.59
C LEU A 43 13.40 -1.59 9.05
N VAL A 44 12.82 -2.42 8.19
CA VAL A 44 11.61 -3.18 8.51
C VAL A 44 11.82 -4.05 9.75
N ALA A 45 13.00 -4.64 9.91
CA ALA A 45 13.36 -5.45 11.08
C ALA A 45 13.33 -4.67 12.39
N THR A 46 13.53 -3.35 12.36
CA THR A 46 13.43 -2.51 13.56
C THR A 46 11.98 -2.37 14.03
N ALA A 47 11.06 -2.16 13.11
CA ALA A 47 9.63 -2.07 13.43
C ALA A 47 9.01 -3.44 13.73
N PHE A 48 9.49 -4.49 13.04
CA PHE A 48 8.97 -5.85 13.14
C PHE A 48 10.12 -6.85 13.39
N PRO A 49 10.65 -6.92 14.62
CA PRO A 49 11.80 -7.79 14.90
C PRO A 49 11.58 -9.28 14.57
N HIS A 50 10.34 -9.75 14.68
CA HIS A 50 9.99 -11.14 14.34
C HIS A 50 10.06 -11.44 12.83
N LEU A 51 10.17 -10.40 11.99
CA LEU A 51 10.31 -10.55 10.54
C LEU A 51 11.75 -10.31 10.05
N ALA A 52 12.70 -10.19 10.96
CA ALA A 52 14.08 -9.85 10.61
C ALA A 52 14.72 -10.86 9.64
N SER A 53 14.42 -12.15 9.80
CA SER A 53 14.98 -13.18 8.89
C SER A 53 14.43 -13.07 7.47
N ALA A 54 13.13 -12.77 7.35
CA ALA A 54 12.46 -12.69 6.05
C ALA A 54 12.82 -11.41 5.29
N TYR A 55 13.04 -10.32 6.02
CA TYR A 55 13.23 -8.99 5.42
C TYR A 55 14.52 -8.32 5.88
N ALA A 56 15.60 -9.10 6.02
CA ALA A 56 16.91 -8.54 6.34
C ALA A 56 17.36 -7.52 5.29
N GLY A 57 17.77 -6.33 5.73
CA GLY A 57 18.22 -5.27 4.82
C GLY A 57 17.13 -4.50 4.09
N VAL A 58 15.85 -4.84 4.29
CA VAL A 58 14.73 -4.14 3.67
C VAL A 58 14.39 -2.90 4.51
N SER A 59 14.28 -1.75 3.85
CA SER A 59 13.96 -0.48 4.48
C SER A 59 12.58 0.01 4.05
N PHE A 60 11.93 0.76 4.93
CA PHE A 60 10.74 1.52 4.56
C PHE A 60 11.08 2.57 3.52
N GLN A 61 10.15 2.82 2.61
CA GLN A 61 10.32 3.77 1.52
C GLN A 61 9.41 4.97 1.67
N SER A 62 9.85 6.09 1.12
CA SER A 62 9.04 7.30 1.02
C SER A 62 7.98 7.16 -0.08
N GLN A 63 7.00 8.06 -0.08
CA GLN A 63 6.01 8.11 -1.15
C GLN A 63 6.67 8.31 -2.52
N ALA A 64 7.68 9.17 -2.62
CA ALA A 64 8.38 9.39 -3.89
C ALA A 64 9.04 8.12 -4.43
N GLN A 65 9.59 7.29 -3.57
CA GLN A 65 10.18 6.02 -3.97
C GLN A 65 9.11 5.03 -4.46
N ILE A 66 7.94 5.00 -3.81
CA ILE A 66 6.81 4.19 -4.27
C ILE A 66 6.29 4.68 -5.63
N GLU A 67 6.18 5.99 -5.82
CA GLU A 67 5.80 6.55 -7.11
C GLU A 67 6.75 6.10 -8.23
N ALA A 68 8.06 6.10 -7.96
CA ALA A 68 9.06 5.61 -8.91
C ALA A 68 8.87 4.12 -9.23
N LEU A 69 8.51 3.30 -8.23
CA LEU A 69 8.18 1.89 -8.46
C LEU A 69 6.99 1.73 -9.40
N LEU A 70 5.92 2.52 -9.19
CA LEU A 70 4.72 2.46 -10.03
C LEU A 70 4.98 2.86 -11.47
N GLN A 71 5.97 3.68 -11.71
CA GLN A 71 6.40 4.04 -13.06
C GLN A 71 7.15 2.91 -13.77
N ARG A 72 7.70 1.96 -13.03
CA ARG A 72 8.45 0.83 -13.58
C ARG A 72 7.66 -0.46 -13.67
N GLU A 73 6.77 -0.70 -12.70
CA GLU A 73 6.04 -1.96 -12.58
C GLU A 73 4.68 -1.88 -13.27
N PRO A 74 4.43 -2.67 -14.33
CA PRO A 74 3.18 -2.57 -15.08
C PRO A 74 1.95 -3.04 -14.33
N GLN A 75 2.06 -4.06 -13.50
CA GLN A 75 0.91 -4.66 -12.81
C GLN A 75 1.27 -5.07 -11.38
N PRO A 76 1.68 -4.13 -10.52
CA PRO A 76 1.93 -4.47 -9.13
C PRO A 76 0.62 -4.62 -8.35
N ALA A 77 0.68 -5.31 -7.23
CA ALA A 77 -0.40 -5.33 -6.25
C ALA A 77 -0.12 -4.26 -5.19
N LEU A 78 -1.11 -3.42 -4.92
CA LEU A 78 -1.05 -2.44 -3.84
C LEU A 78 -1.94 -2.92 -2.69
N LEU A 79 -1.34 -3.20 -1.56
CA LEU A 79 -2.07 -3.58 -0.34
C LEU A 79 -2.08 -2.38 0.60
N ALA A 80 -3.23 -1.74 0.72
CA ALA A 80 -3.35 -0.50 1.49
C ALA A 80 -3.80 -0.78 2.91
N ALA A 81 -2.90 -0.54 3.86
CA ALA A 81 -3.15 -0.62 5.30
C ALA A 81 -3.09 0.77 5.95
N ALA A 82 -3.24 1.82 5.16
CA ALA A 82 -3.27 3.20 5.64
C ALA A 82 -4.55 3.48 6.45
N PRO A 83 -4.54 4.48 7.34
CA PRO A 83 -5.72 4.82 8.13
C PRO A 83 -6.92 5.22 7.27
N HIS A 84 -8.12 5.02 7.81
CA HIS A 84 -9.35 5.50 7.18
C HIS A 84 -9.28 7.01 6.94
N GLY A 85 -9.82 7.47 5.83
CA GLY A 85 -9.79 8.87 5.45
C GLY A 85 -8.51 9.32 4.75
N VAL A 86 -7.39 8.62 4.99
CA VAL A 86 -6.09 8.89 4.32
C VAL A 86 -5.93 7.99 3.11
N SER A 87 -6.42 6.76 3.18
CA SER A 87 -6.21 5.73 2.17
C SER A 87 -6.74 6.13 0.79
N ALA A 88 -7.93 6.71 0.72
CA ALA A 88 -8.57 7.05 -0.55
C ALA A 88 -7.73 8.05 -1.37
N ALA A 89 -7.30 9.14 -0.75
CA ALA A 89 -6.50 10.16 -1.44
C ALA A 89 -5.14 9.61 -1.88
N LEU A 90 -4.51 8.80 -1.03
CA LEU A 90 -3.23 8.17 -1.35
C LEU A 90 -3.37 7.20 -2.52
N ILE A 91 -4.36 6.33 -2.49
CA ILE A 91 -4.61 5.36 -3.56
C ILE A 91 -4.92 6.09 -4.87
N ASP A 92 -5.78 7.10 -4.84
CA ASP A 92 -6.10 7.88 -6.03
C ASP A 92 -4.86 8.51 -6.65
N HIS A 93 -4.01 9.12 -5.85
CA HIS A 93 -2.77 9.73 -6.30
C HIS A 93 -1.83 8.69 -6.93
N LEU A 94 -1.62 7.57 -6.27
CA LEU A 94 -0.73 6.52 -6.76
C LEU A 94 -1.27 5.85 -8.04
N LEU A 95 -2.58 5.62 -8.11
CA LEU A 95 -3.21 5.10 -9.33
C LEU A 95 -3.04 6.07 -10.50
N SER A 96 -3.18 7.37 -10.25
CA SER A 96 -3.00 8.38 -11.29
C SER A 96 -1.58 8.35 -11.86
N ILE A 97 -0.58 8.17 -11.01
CA ILE A 97 0.82 8.04 -11.45
C ILE A 97 1.02 6.79 -12.31
N ALA A 98 0.47 5.66 -11.88
CA ALA A 98 0.56 4.42 -12.63
C ALA A 98 -0.16 4.51 -13.99
N GLU A 99 -1.34 5.10 -14.00
CA GLU A 99 -2.15 5.29 -15.22
C GLU A 99 -1.42 6.17 -16.24
N GLN A 100 -0.75 7.22 -15.79
CA GLN A 100 0.07 8.09 -16.66
C GLN A 100 1.23 7.32 -17.31
N ALA A 101 1.73 6.29 -16.66
CA ALA A 101 2.77 5.41 -17.21
C ALA A 101 2.19 4.27 -18.06
N GLY A 102 0.87 4.20 -18.22
CA GLY A 102 0.22 3.11 -18.94
C GLY A 102 0.11 1.81 -18.14
N HIS A 103 0.24 1.87 -16.83
CA HIS A 103 0.25 0.71 -15.94
C HIS A 103 -1.10 0.52 -15.24
N ALA A 104 -1.39 -0.71 -14.82
CA ALA A 104 -2.66 -1.09 -14.23
C ALA A 104 -2.46 -1.89 -12.93
N PRO A 105 -2.10 -1.22 -11.82
CA PRO A 105 -1.96 -1.90 -10.54
C PRO A 105 -3.30 -2.44 -10.04
N ARG A 106 -3.24 -3.52 -9.29
CA ARG A 106 -4.40 -4.06 -8.57
C ARG A 106 -4.34 -3.60 -7.13
N VAL A 107 -5.45 -3.09 -6.63
CA VAL A 107 -5.52 -2.51 -5.28
C VAL A 107 -6.42 -3.36 -4.40
N ILE A 108 -5.92 -3.69 -3.20
CA ILE A 108 -6.71 -4.24 -2.11
C ILE A 108 -6.62 -3.23 -0.97
N ASP A 109 -7.73 -2.55 -0.70
CA ASP A 109 -7.81 -1.55 0.35
C ASP A 109 -8.47 -2.14 1.59
N ILE A 110 -7.72 -2.19 2.69
CA ILE A 110 -8.19 -2.73 3.96
C ILE A 110 -8.95 -1.66 4.76
N SER A 111 -8.82 -0.38 4.38
CA SER A 111 -9.60 0.69 5.00
C SER A 111 -11.08 0.64 4.59
N ALA A 112 -11.88 1.54 5.13
CA ALA A 112 -13.30 1.64 4.78
C ALA A 112 -13.55 2.56 3.57
N ASP A 113 -12.53 3.21 3.04
CA ASP A 113 -12.70 4.35 2.13
C ASP A 113 -13.38 4.00 0.80
N PHE A 114 -13.22 2.79 0.29
CA PHE A 114 -13.83 2.35 -0.96
C PHE A 114 -14.89 1.24 -0.78
N ARG A 115 -15.42 1.07 0.42
CA ARG A 115 -16.42 0.02 0.70
C ARG A 115 -17.83 0.37 0.31
N PHE A 116 -18.12 1.64 0.10
CA PHE A 116 -19.46 2.11 -0.27
C PHE A 116 -19.55 2.38 -1.76
N ALA A 117 -20.75 2.25 -2.29
CA ALA A 117 -21.03 2.49 -3.71
C ALA A 117 -20.92 3.96 -4.10
N SER A 118 -20.99 4.88 -3.15
CA SER A 118 -20.92 6.31 -3.40
C SER A 118 -20.20 7.04 -2.27
N ALA A 119 -19.62 8.20 -2.62
CA ALA A 119 -19.00 9.08 -1.63
C ALA A 119 -20.00 9.58 -0.59
N SER A 120 -21.23 9.85 -0.99
CA SER A 120 -22.26 10.32 -0.06
C SER A 120 -22.66 9.27 0.97
N ALA A 121 -22.70 7.98 0.59
CA ALA A 121 -22.94 6.89 1.54
C ALA A 121 -21.80 6.76 2.55
N TYR A 122 -20.56 6.89 2.10
CA TYR A 122 -19.38 6.90 2.96
C TYR A 122 -19.43 8.05 3.96
N GLU A 123 -19.68 9.27 3.47
CA GLU A 123 -19.73 10.49 4.27
C GLU A 123 -20.84 10.44 5.33
N ALA A 124 -21.97 9.82 5.02
CA ALA A 124 -23.08 9.65 5.96
C ALA A 124 -22.69 8.77 7.15
N VAL A 125 -21.86 7.75 6.95
CA VAL A 125 -21.41 6.84 8.00
C VAL A 125 -20.24 7.41 8.79
N TYR A 126 -19.22 7.91 8.10
CA TYR A 126 -17.96 8.32 8.73
C TYR A 126 -17.89 9.81 9.07
N GLN A 127 -18.86 10.59 8.62
CA GLN A 127 -19.03 12.01 8.97
C GLN A 127 -17.82 12.89 8.57
N HIS A 128 -17.16 12.55 7.48
CA HIS A 128 -16.13 13.39 6.86
C HIS A 128 -16.11 13.16 5.36
N PRO A 129 -15.58 14.13 4.57
CA PRO A 129 -15.53 13.98 3.12
C PRO A 129 -14.68 12.78 2.68
N HIS A 130 -15.10 12.14 1.57
CA HIS A 130 -14.30 11.10 0.94
C HIS A 130 -13.09 11.71 0.25
N GLY A 131 -11.90 11.10 0.41
CA GLY A 131 -10.66 11.62 -0.14
C GLY A 131 -10.53 11.48 -1.67
N ALA A 132 -11.34 10.62 -2.29
CA ALA A 132 -11.33 10.40 -3.74
C ALA A 132 -12.72 10.04 -4.25
N PRO A 133 -13.68 10.99 -4.22
CA PRO A 133 -15.08 10.67 -4.50
C PRO A 133 -15.36 10.25 -5.95
N ALA A 134 -14.44 10.54 -6.87
CA ALA A 134 -14.60 10.21 -8.29
C ALA A 134 -14.04 8.83 -8.67
N ARG A 135 -13.39 8.12 -7.73
CA ARG A 135 -12.68 6.87 -8.02
C ARG A 135 -13.54 5.61 -7.71
#